data_c8b72b46715c7a48030a0384d749ffd5
#
_entry.id   c8b72b46715c7a48030a0384d749ffd5
#
_cell.length_a   1.000
_cell.length_b   1.000
_cell.length_c   1.000
_cell.angle_alpha   90.00
_cell.angle_beta   90.00
_cell.angle_gamma   90.00
#
_symmetry.space_group_name_H-M   'P 1'
#
loop_
_entity.id
_entity.type
_entity.pdbx_description
1 polymer ?
#
loop_
_entity_poly.entity_id
_entity_poly.type
_entity_poly.pdbx_seq_one_letter_code
_entity_poly.pdbx_strand_id
1 'polypeptide(L)'
;MDNKNYNVTALLDQLEQQTRQWIQNHHITDPIMVGLHTGGVWVAQALRQRLNIPEELGELNTTFYRDDFSQVGLHRQQKPSRLPFEIENRHVLLVDDVIYTGRTLRGAMNELFDFGRPASITAIALIAREGRELPIEPQIVALHEEPGSAFRYQISGPEPLTLQLLEA
;
A
#
# COMPACT_ATOMS: atom_id res chain seq x y z
N MET A 1 -17.30 14.78 17.23
CA MET A 1 -17.84 13.94 16.14
C MET A 1 -17.43 12.51 16.38
N ASP A 2 -18.31 11.57 16.02
CA ASP A 2 -18.02 10.18 16.28
C ASP A 2 -16.93 9.66 15.34
N ASN A 3 -15.93 9.02 15.91
CA ASN A 3 -14.92 8.31 15.12
C ASN A 3 -15.61 7.26 14.23
N LYS A 4 -15.30 7.25 12.94
CA LYS A 4 -15.86 6.28 12.01
C LYS A 4 -14.97 5.05 11.96
N ASN A 5 -15.55 3.89 12.22
CA ASN A 5 -14.89 2.60 12.08
C ASN A 5 -15.25 1.97 10.74
N TYR A 6 -14.28 1.33 10.10
CA TYR A 6 -14.47 0.65 8.83
C TYR A 6 -14.47 -0.85 8.98
N ASN A 7 -15.25 -1.54 8.18
CA ASN A 7 -15.20 -2.98 8.08
C ASN A 7 -14.02 -3.40 7.19
N VAL A 8 -12.86 -3.62 7.81
CA VAL A 8 -11.63 -3.96 7.09
C VAL A 8 -11.75 -5.27 6.32
N THR A 9 -12.47 -6.26 6.88
CA THR A 9 -12.72 -7.53 6.18
C THR A 9 -13.43 -7.32 4.85
N ALA A 10 -14.47 -6.48 4.84
CA ALA A 10 -15.19 -6.15 3.60
C ALA A 10 -14.30 -5.40 2.59
N LEU A 11 -13.44 -4.50 3.05
CA LEU A 11 -12.48 -3.80 2.19
C LEU A 11 -11.44 -4.76 1.61
N LEU A 12 -10.94 -5.69 2.41
CA LEU A 12 -10.01 -6.72 1.95
C LEU A 12 -10.67 -7.67 0.93
N ASP A 13 -11.95 -8.01 1.13
CA ASP A 13 -12.70 -8.81 0.16
C ASP A 13 -12.77 -8.12 -1.20
N GLN A 14 -12.99 -6.81 -1.21
CA GLN A 14 -12.98 -6.00 -2.44
C GLN A 14 -11.60 -5.96 -3.08
N LEU A 15 -10.53 -5.74 -2.29
CA LEU A 15 -9.16 -5.76 -2.82
C LEU A 15 -8.81 -7.11 -3.43
N GLU A 16 -9.16 -8.20 -2.76
CA GLU A 16 -8.92 -9.56 -3.26
C GLU A 16 -9.60 -9.78 -4.61
N GLN A 17 -10.89 -9.45 -4.72
CA GLN A 17 -11.65 -9.62 -5.95
C GLN A 17 -11.08 -8.79 -7.09
N GLN A 18 -10.80 -7.50 -6.85
CA GLN A 18 -10.24 -6.61 -7.86
C GLN A 18 -8.84 -7.04 -8.28
N THR A 19 -8.02 -7.50 -7.35
CA THR A 19 -6.65 -7.94 -7.64
C THR A 19 -6.64 -9.22 -8.46
N ARG A 20 -7.49 -10.19 -8.13
CA ARG A 20 -7.65 -11.41 -8.94
C ARG A 20 -8.07 -11.08 -10.36
N GLN A 21 -9.04 -10.17 -10.52
CA GLN A 21 -9.52 -9.75 -11.82
C GLN A 21 -8.41 -9.03 -12.62
N TRP A 22 -7.64 -8.17 -11.97
CA TRP A 22 -6.52 -7.47 -12.59
C TRP A 22 -5.44 -8.43 -13.08
N ILE A 23 -5.05 -9.38 -12.23
CA ILE A 23 -4.05 -10.42 -12.56
C ILE A 23 -4.49 -11.20 -13.79
N GLN A 24 -5.76 -11.61 -13.82
CA GLN A 24 -6.32 -12.34 -14.94
C GLN A 24 -6.37 -11.51 -16.23
N ASN A 25 -6.86 -10.28 -16.16
CA ASN A 25 -7.02 -9.40 -17.31
C ASN A 25 -5.68 -9.00 -17.95
N HIS A 26 -4.64 -8.89 -17.15
CA HIS A 26 -3.31 -8.47 -17.60
C HIS A 26 -2.35 -9.65 -17.80
N HIS A 27 -2.85 -10.88 -17.70
CA HIS A 27 -2.05 -12.10 -17.86
C HIS A 27 -0.78 -12.11 -16.99
N ILE A 28 -0.92 -11.61 -15.76
CA ILE A 28 0.19 -11.58 -14.81
C ILE A 28 0.44 -12.99 -14.28
N THR A 29 1.67 -13.44 -14.44
CA THR A 29 2.12 -14.74 -13.93
C THR A 29 3.16 -14.51 -12.85
N ASP A 30 3.11 -15.34 -11.80
CA ASP A 30 4.09 -15.38 -10.74
C ASP A 30 4.32 -13.98 -10.09
N PRO A 31 3.26 -13.27 -9.65
CA PRO A 31 3.42 -11.95 -9.06
C PRO A 31 4.09 -12.02 -7.70
N ILE A 32 4.85 -10.99 -7.39
CA ILE A 32 5.41 -10.76 -6.05
C ILE A 32 4.71 -9.57 -5.41
N MET A 33 4.62 -9.57 -4.10
CA MET A 33 3.94 -8.51 -3.36
C MET A 33 4.90 -7.77 -2.45
N VAL A 34 4.77 -6.45 -2.45
CA VAL A 34 5.58 -5.54 -1.63
C VAL A 34 4.65 -4.61 -0.89
N GLY A 35 4.80 -4.54 0.43
CA GLY A 35 4.04 -3.62 1.28
C GLY A 35 4.89 -2.44 1.73
N LEU A 36 4.25 -1.30 1.89
CA LEU A 36 4.88 -0.08 2.40
C LEU A 36 4.69 0.02 3.91
N HIS A 37 5.80 0.23 4.65
CA HIS A 37 5.76 0.39 6.10
C HIS A 37 4.93 1.62 6.50
N THR A 38 4.08 1.50 7.51
CA THR A 38 3.82 0.31 8.35
C THR A 38 2.49 -0.33 7.98
N GLY A 39 1.45 0.47 7.78
CA GLY A 39 0.09 0.01 7.50
C GLY A 39 -0.02 -0.77 6.19
N GLY A 40 0.72 -0.34 5.17
CA GLY A 40 0.75 -1.03 3.88
C GLY A 40 1.29 -2.45 3.98
N VAL A 41 2.25 -2.71 4.87
CA VAL A 41 2.75 -4.07 5.14
C VAL A 41 1.65 -4.95 5.73
N TRP A 42 0.87 -4.43 6.66
CA TRP A 42 -0.24 -5.19 7.26
C TRP A 42 -1.32 -5.53 6.23
N VAL A 43 -1.70 -4.55 5.40
CA VAL A 43 -2.68 -4.76 4.32
C VAL A 43 -2.13 -5.76 3.30
N ALA A 44 -0.88 -5.60 2.90
CA ALA A 44 -0.22 -6.49 1.94
C ALA A 44 -0.17 -7.93 2.45
N GLN A 45 0.18 -8.14 3.70
CA GLN A 45 0.23 -9.48 4.28
C GLN A 45 -1.13 -10.16 4.30
N ALA A 46 -2.18 -9.42 4.67
CA ALA A 46 -3.54 -9.93 4.64
C ALA A 46 -3.99 -10.28 3.22
N LEU A 47 -3.70 -9.41 2.26
CA LEU A 47 -4.05 -9.62 0.85
C LEU A 47 -3.25 -10.77 0.23
N ARG A 48 -1.96 -10.86 0.54
CA ARG A 48 -1.08 -11.96 0.08
C ARG A 48 -1.62 -13.32 0.50
N GLN A 49 -2.05 -13.46 1.74
CA GLN A 49 -2.64 -14.71 2.25
C GLN A 49 -3.91 -15.07 1.49
N ARG A 50 -4.78 -14.10 1.26
CA ARG A 50 -6.04 -14.30 0.51
C ARG A 50 -5.80 -14.71 -0.94
N LEU A 51 -4.77 -14.17 -1.57
CA LEU A 51 -4.39 -14.47 -2.96
C LEU A 51 -3.55 -15.73 -3.10
N ASN A 52 -3.13 -16.33 -1.99
CA ASN A 52 -2.24 -17.51 -1.97
C ASN A 52 -0.94 -17.29 -2.74
N ILE A 53 -0.35 -16.11 -2.63
CA ILE A 53 0.95 -15.82 -3.25
C ILE A 53 2.04 -16.52 -2.43
N PRO A 54 2.81 -17.46 -3.02
CA PRO A 54 3.74 -18.27 -2.25
C PRO A 54 5.02 -17.54 -1.83
N GLU A 55 5.46 -16.56 -2.64
CA GLU A 55 6.65 -15.77 -2.32
C GLU A 55 6.46 -14.99 -1.02
N GLU A 56 7.50 -14.92 -0.23
CA GLU A 56 7.52 -14.12 0.99
C GLU A 56 7.28 -12.64 0.67
N LEU A 57 6.59 -11.92 1.56
CA LEU A 57 6.28 -10.51 1.38
C LEU A 57 7.55 -9.66 1.38
N GLY A 58 7.69 -8.78 0.39
CA GLY A 58 8.67 -7.71 0.40
C GLY A 58 8.17 -6.51 1.20
N GLU A 59 9.08 -5.77 1.82
CA GLU A 59 8.77 -4.61 2.63
C GLU A 59 9.65 -3.43 2.24
N LEU A 60 9.04 -2.28 1.96
CA LEU A 60 9.75 -1.03 1.71
C LEU A 60 9.49 -0.04 2.83
N ASN A 61 10.54 0.60 3.28
CA ASN A 61 10.42 1.72 4.20
C ASN A 61 10.66 3.02 3.42
N THR A 62 9.56 3.73 3.16
CA THR A 62 9.55 4.96 2.38
C THR A 62 9.34 6.21 3.23
N THR A 63 9.78 6.19 4.48
CA THR A 63 9.54 7.29 5.42
C THR A 63 10.02 8.64 4.90
N PHE A 64 11.11 8.67 4.13
CA PHE A 64 11.63 9.89 3.50
C PHE A 64 10.70 10.50 2.44
N TYR A 65 9.73 9.74 1.95
CA TYR A 65 8.82 10.15 0.87
C TYR A 65 7.40 10.38 1.36
N ARG A 66 7.12 10.14 2.65
CA ARG A 66 5.78 10.32 3.21
C ARG A 66 5.43 11.80 3.31
N ASP A 67 4.14 12.10 3.19
CA ASP A 67 3.62 13.46 3.21
C ASP A 67 3.82 14.18 4.55
N ASP A 68 3.98 13.42 5.63
CA ASP A 68 4.21 13.91 6.98
C ASP A 68 5.69 13.95 7.39
N PHE A 69 6.61 13.64 6.49
CA PHE A 69 8.04 13.56 6.79
C PHE A 69 8.61 14.83 7.42
N SER A 70 8.25 15.99 6.91
CA SER A 70 8.72 17.28 7.42
C SER A 70 8.25 17.57 8.85
N GLN A 71 7.18 16.93 9.30
CA GLN A 71 6.61 17.09 10.64
C GLN A 71 7.21 16.12 11.65
N VAL A 72 7.57 14.93 11.17
CA VAL A 72 7.99 13.81 12.02
C VAL A 72 9.52 13.72 12.14
N GLY A 73 10.26 14.22 11.13
CA GLY A 73 11.71 14.14 11.07
C GLY A 73 12.24 12.72 10.86
N LEU A 74 13.55 12.56 11.04
CA LEU A 74 14.23 11.27 10.94
C LEU A 74 14.06 10.47 12.23
N HIS A 75 13.30 9.40 12.18
CA HIS A 75 13.20 8.44 13.27
C HIS A 75 14.36 7.45 13.21
N ARG A 76 15.10 7.34 14.32
CA ARG A 76 16.28 6.46 14.44
C ARG A 76 15.93 4.96 14.41
N GLN A 77 14.66 4.58 14.51
CA GLN A 77 14.19 3.19 14.63
C GLN A 77 13.40 2.71 13.42
N GLN A 78 13.69 3.21 12.25
CA GLN A 78 13.02 2.76 11.04
C GLN A 78 13.50 1.38 10.65
N LYS A 79 12.56 0.47 10.35
CA LYS A 79 12.91 -0.83 9.78
C LYS A 79 13.48 -0.63 8.38
N PRO A 80 14.59 -1.27 8.04
CA PRO A 80 15.11 -1.21 6.68
C PRO A 80 14.16 -1.88 5.70
N SER A 81 14.26 -1.50 4.43
CA SER A 81 13.60 -2.21 3.35
C SER A 81 14.15 -3.63 3.23
N ARG A 82 13.26 -4.58 2.93
CA ARG A 82 13.61 -6.00 2.81
C ARG A 82 12.87 -6.60 1.63
N LEU A 83 13.62 -6.97 0.59
CA LEU A 83 13.09 -7.62 -0.60
C LEU A 83 13.70 -9.03 -0.71
N PRO A 84 12.96 -10.09 -0.31
CA PRO A 84 13.49 -11.46 -0.29
C PRO A 84 13.48 -12.15 -1.65
N PHE A 85 13.39 -11.39 -2.75
CA PHE A 85 13.31 -11.89 -4.12
C PHE A 85 13.98 -10.89 -5.07
N GLU A 86 14.28 -11.37 -6.29
CA GLU A 86 14.75 -10.52 -7.37
C GLU A 86 13.59 -9.71 -7.96
N ILE A 87 13.85 -8.44 -8.27
CA ILE A 87 12.86 -7.54 -8.89
C ILE A 87 12.86 -7.63 -10.41
N GLU A 88 14.01 -7.97 -11.00
CA GLU A 88 14.20 -7.97 -12.45
C GLU A 88 13.16 -8.85 -13.15
N ASN A 89 12.44 -8.25 -14.10
CA ASN A 89 11.40 -8.91 -14.90
C ASN A 89 10.24 -9.52 -14.10
N ARG A 90 10.02 -9.09 -12.87
CA ARG A 90 8.90 -9.56 -12.04
C ARG A 90 7.73 -8.58 -12.07
N HIS A 91 6.52 -9.12 -11.99
CA HIS A 91 5.30 -8.33 -11.79
C HIS A 91 5.14 -8.03 -10.30
N VAL A 92 5.22 -6.76 -9.94
CA VAL A 92 5.16 -6.31 -8.54
C VAL A 92 3.77 -5.77 -8.21
N LEU A 93 3.15 -6.31 -7.17
CA LEU A 93 1.95 -5.76 -6.56
C LEU A 93 2.40 -4.92 -5.36
N LEU A 94 2.32 -3.60 -5.51
CA LEU A 94 2.80 -2.64 -4.52
C LEU A 94 1.62 -2.13 -3.69
N VAL A 95 1.63 -2.39 -2.39
CA VAL A 95 0.47 -2.18 -1.51
C VAL A 95 0.75 -1.12 -0.45
N ASP A 96 -0.16 -0.16 -0.37
CA ASP A 96 -0.19 0.83 0.70
C ASP A 96 -1.56 0.82 1.41
N ASP A 97 -1.64 1.42 2.58
CA ASP A 97 -2.91 1.55 3.30
C ASP A 97 -3.76 2.71 2.75
N VAL A 98 -3.19 3.91 2.71
CA VAL A 98 -3.88 5.12 2.25
C VAL A 98 -3.00 5.86 1.24
N ILE A 99 -3.54 6.12 0.07
CA ILE A 99 -2.89 6.95 -0.95
C ILE A 99 -3.53 8.34 -0.95
N TYR A 100 -2.70 9.37 -0.88
CA TYR A 100 -3.13 10.77 -0.86
C TYR A 100 -2.50 11.57 -2.01
N THR A 101 -1.28 12.10 -1.82
CA THR A 101 -0.62 12.97 -2.81
C THR A 101 0.03 12.21 -3.96
N GLY A 102 0.37 10.95 -3.76
CA GLY A 102 1.15 10.12 -4.67
C GLY A 102 2.64 10.09 -4.35
N ARG A 103 3.11 10.90 -3.40
CA ARG A 103 4.54 11.02 -3.08
C ARG A 103 5.15 9.76 -2.51
N THR A 104 4.41 9.07 -1.64
CA THR A 104 4.85 7.79 -1.06
C THR A 104 5.01 6.72 -2.13
N LEU A 105 4.04 6.58 -3.03
CA LEU A 105 4.13 5.64 -4.15
C LEU A 105 5.29 5.96 -5.08
N ARG A 106 5.49 7.22 -5.39
CA ARG A 106 6.61 7.64 -6.24
C ARG A 106 7.94 7.24 -5.62
N GLY A 107 8.12 7.49 -4.33
CA GLY A 107 9.32 7.09 -3.60
C GLY A 107 9.52 5.57 -3.58
N ALA A 108 8.45 4.82 -3.36
CA ALA A 108 8.48 3.35 -3.39
C ALA A 108 8.90 2.82 -4.77
N MET A 109 8.35 3.39 -5.85
CA MET A 109 8.74 3.00 -7.19
C MET A 109 10.21 3.29 -7.47
N ASN A 110 10.71 4.46 -7.06
CA ASN A 110 12.13 4.79 -7.20
C ASN A 110 13.02 3.74 -6.50
N GLU A 111 12.65 3.35 -5.30
CA GLU A 111 13.40 2.35 -4.54
C GLU A 111 13.37 0.98 -5.22
N LEU A 112 12.21 0.56 -5.73
CA LEU A 112 12.10 -0.69 -6.49
C LEU A 112 13.04 -0.70 -7.70
N PHE A 113 13.12 0.38 -8.46
CA PHE A 113 14.00 0.48 -9.61
C PHE A 113 15.50 0.43 -9.25
N ASP A 114 15.87 0.74 -8.02
CA ASP A 114 17.24 0.56 -7.55
C ASP A 114 17.62 -0.92 -7.41
N PHE A 115 16.63 -1.81 -7.26
CA PHE A 115 16.84 -3.26 -7.14
C PHE A 115 16.75 -4.01 -8.47
N GLY A 116 16.30 -3.38 -9.53
CA GLY A 116 16.15 -3.99 -10.84
C GLY A 116 15.02 -3.35 -11.64
N ARG A 117 14.78 -3.88 -12.83
CA ARG A 117 13.69 -3.43 -13.70
C ARG A 117 12.49 -4.37 -13.57
N PRO A 118 11.42 -3.98 -12.85
CA PRO A 118 10.22 -4.79 -12.79
C PRO A 118 9.55 -4.90 -14.17
N ALA A 119 8.90 -6.02 -14.44
CA ALA A 119 8.09 -6.19 -15.65
C ALA A 119 6.86 -5.27 -15.61
N SER A 120 6.25 -5.11 -14.44
CA SER A 120 5.19 -4.14 -14.18
C SER A 120 5.11 -3.85 -12.68
N ILE A 121 4.52 -2.70 -12.37
CA ILE A 121 4.15 -2.33 -10.99
C ILE A 121 2.66 -2.03 -10.99
N THR A 122 1.89 -2.74 -10.18
CA THR A 122 0.48 -2.47 -9.93
C THR A 122 0.33 -1.91 -8.53
N ALA A 123 -0.15 -0.68 -8.41
CA ALA A 123 -0.36 -0.04 -7.12
C ALA A 123 -1.74 -0.36 -6.57
N ILE A 124 -1.77 -0.80 -5.31
CA ILE A 124 -2.97 -1.24 -4.59
C ILE A 124 -3.07 -0.43 -3.30
N ALA A 125 -4.25 0.12 -3.02
CA ALA A 125 -4.51 0.83 -1.77
C ALA A 125 -5.82 0.38 -1.14
N LEU A 126 -5.84 0.36 0.19
CA LEU A 126 -7.09 0.15 0.92
C LEU A 126 -8.01 1.36 0.74
N ILE A 127 -7.46 2.56 0.88
CA ILE A 127 -8.17 3.82 0.69
C ILE A 127 -7.39 4.73 -0.26
N ALA A 128 -8.10 5.39 -1.16
CA ALA A 128 -7.57 6.51 -1.94
C ALA A 128 -8.33 7.80 -1.60
N ARG A 129 -7.58 8.79 -1.10
CA ARG A 129 -8.08 10.15 -0.90
C ARG A 129 -7.88 10.96 -2.17
N GLU A 130 -8.68 12.01 -2.35
CA GLU A 130 -8.42 13.03 -3.36
C GLU A 130 -7.30 13.97 -2.89
N GLY A 131 -6.57 14.56 -3.83
CA GLY A 131 -5.51 15.51 -3.52
C GLY A 131 -4.16 15.12 -4.09
N ARG A 132 -4.14 14.45 -5.26
CA ARG A 132 -2.87 14.14 -5.95
C ARG A 132 -2.09 15.41 -6.23
N GLU A 133 -0.80 15.34 -5.94
CA GLU A 133 0.18 16.36 -6.33
C GLU A 133 1.09 15.86 -7.46
N LEU A 134 1.11 14.55 -7.69
CA LEU A 134 1.87 13.88 -8.74
C LEU A 134 0.92 13.08 -9.63
N PRO A 135 1.25 12.85 -10.91
CA PRO A 135 0.42 12.08 -11.85
C PRO A 135 0.58 10.57 -11.60
N ILE A 136 0.27 10.13 -10.40
CA ILE A 136 0.38 8.74 -9.94
C ILE A 136 -0.95 8.33 -9.34
N GLU A 137 -1.56 7.29 -9.90
CA GLU A 137 -2.82 6.74 -9.43
C GLU A 137 -2.70 5.24 -9.13
N PRO A 138 -3.32 4.77 -8.05
CA PRO A 138 -3.40 3.33 -7.81
C PRO A 138 -4.39 2.69 -8.81
N GLN A 139 -4.06 1.51 -9.29
CA GLN A 139 -4.92 0.75 -10.20
C GLN A 139 -6.05 0.04 -9.46
N ILE A 140 -5.81 -0.33 -8.21
CA ILE A 140 -6.75 -1.11 -7.39
C ILE A 140 -6.96 -0.39 -6.07
N VAL A 141 -8.21 -0.08 -5.76
CA VAL A 141 -8.61 0.64 -4.53
C VAL A 141 -9.89 0.06 -3.98
N ALA A 142 -9.92 -0.24 -2.69
CA ALA A 142 -11.14 -0.73 -2.05
C ALA A 142 -12.15 0.40 -1.80
N LEU A 143 -11.70 1.56 -1.37
CA LEU A 143 -12.58 2.69 -1.06
C LEU A 143 -11.96 4.01 -1.50
N HIS A 144 -12.72 4.75 -2.32
CA HIS A 144 -12.43 6.16 -2.62
C HIS A 144 -13.24 7.04 -1.67
N GLU A 145 -12.57 7.83 -0.85
CA GLU A 145 -13.24 8.71 0.11
C GLU A 145 -12.40 9.96 0.37
N GLU A 146 -13.05 11.11 0.47
CA GLU A 146 -12.41 12.36 0.88
C GLU A 146 -13.10 12.92 2.11
N PRO A 147 -12.55 12.65 3.30
CA PRO A 147 -13.14 13.10 4.55
C PRO A 147 -12.88 14.58 4.87
N GLY A 148 -12.01 15.24 4.12
CA GLY A 148 -11.56 16.60 4.38
C GLY A 148 -10.29 16.69 5.21
N SER A 149 -9.64 17.85 5.19
CA SER A 149 -8.34 18.07 5.82
C SER A 149 -8.36 18.00 7.35
N ALA A 150 -9.54 18.10 7.96
CA ALA A 150 -9.71 17.96 9.40
C ALA A 150 -9.66 16.50 9.89
N PHE A 151 -9.52 15.55 8.98
CA PHE A 151 -9.57 14.12 9.32
C PHE A 151 -8.33 13.37 8.82
N ARG A 152 -7.99 12.33 9.56
CA ARG A 152 -6.92 11.40 9.20
C ARG A 152 -7.36 9.97 9.40
N TYR A 153 -6.83 9.08 8.59
CA TYR A 153 -7.01 7.65 8.77
C TYR A 153 -5.97 7.10 9.75
N GLN A 154 -6.41 6.20 10.59
CA GLN A 154 -5.53 5.44 11.47
C GLN A 154 -5.77 3.96 11.26
N ILE A 155 -4.72 3.28 10.79
CA ILE A 155 -4.71 1.83 10.70
C ILE A 155 -3.94 1.27 11.88
N SER A 156 -4.40 0.14 12.42
CA SER A 156 -3.74 -0.57 13.51
C SER A 156 -3.73 -2.06 13.20
N GLY A 157 -2.67 -2.75 13.59
CA GLY A 157 -2.51 -4.16 13.28
C GLY A 157 -1.28 -4.77 13.95
N PRO A 158 -0.86 -5.94 13.45
CA PRO A 158 -1.46 -6.70 12.33
C PRO A 158 -2.72 -7.50 12.69
N GLU A 159 -2.88 -7.90 13.95
CA GLU A 159 -3.98 -8.71 14.46
C GLU A 159 -4.61 -8.09 15.71
N PRO A 160 -5.89 -7.64 15.64
CA PRO A 160 -6.70 -7.48 14.44
C PRO A 160 -6.29 -6.27 13.63
N LEU A 161 -6.46 -6.35 12.30
CA LEU A 161 -6.31 -5.20 11.43
C LEU A 161 -7.56 -4.33 11.53
N THR A 162 -7.39 -3.08 11.95
CA THR A 162 -8.48 -2.12 12.12
C THR A 162 -8.20 -0.82 11.39
N LEU A 163 -9.24 -0.13 10.99
CA LEU A 163 -9.17 1.15 10.31
C LEU A 163 -10.21 2.11 10.87
N GLN A 164 -9.75 3.30 11.25
CA GLN A 164 -10.58 4.34 11.81
C GLN A 164 -10.32 5.68 11.11
N LEU A 165 -11.34 6.50 11.04
CA LEU A 165 -11.23 7.91 10.68
C LEU A 165 -11.33 8.73 11.97
N LEU A 166 -10.33 9.55 12.22
CA LEU A 166 -10.21 10.38 13.41
C LEU A 166 -10.10 11.85 13.03
N GLU A 167 -10.50 12.74 13.91
CA GLU A 167 -10.16 14.15 13.78
C GLU A 167 -8.64 14.32 13.87
N ALA A 168 -8.08 15.21 13.03
CA ALA A 168 -6.65 15.44 12.94
C ALA A 168 -6.12 16.37 14.05
#